data_ad1f08e4a59c8bbf96a695e51b8a8975
#
_entry.id   ad1f08e4a59c8bbf96a695e51b8a8975
#
_cell.length_a   1.000
_cell.length_b   1.000
_cell.length_c   1.000
_cell.angle_alpha   90.00
_cell.angle_beta   90.00
_cell.angle_gamma   90.00
#
_symmetry.space_group_name_H-M   'P 1'
#
loop_
_entity.id
_entity.type
_entity.pdbx_description
1 polymer ?
#
loop_
_entity_poly.entity_id
_entity_poly.type
_entity_poly.pdbx_seq_one_letter_code
_entity_poly.pdbx_strand_id
1 'polypeptide(L)'
;MARRPGVAHMKVVVLAGPESSGKSWLAAELHAHFGGLMVGEYVRYFIDHHQRDTCLADIPDIALGQLAWEDAARATQPRLLILDTHLLTNKLWSQTLFGDYPAWLDDELLARHYDLHLLLSPEDVEWTADGQRCQPELADRRAFFQGSLDWMQQHHQPVVVIRGDWAARRSQAFAAVEQLLVAPSHA
;
A
#
# COMPACT_ATOMS: atom_id res chain seq x y z
N MET A 1 11.73 -18.69 -36.92
CA MET A 1 12.38 -17.95 -35.82
C MET A 1 11.33 -17.71 -34.75
N ALA A 2 11.38 -18.46 -33.66
CA ALA A 2 10.46 -18.29 -32.53
C ALA A 2 10.85 -17.00 -31.79
N ARG A 3 9.88 -16.06 -31.62
CA ARG A 3 10.05 -14.89 -30.76
C ARG A 3 10.34 -15.38 -29.35
N ARG A 4 11.49 -14.99 -28.78
CA ARG A 4 11.77 -15.16 -27.36
C ARG A 4 10.62 -14.54 -26.59
N PRO A 5 9.99 -15.23 -25.61
CA PRO A 5 9.04 -14.58 -24.72
C PRO A 5 9.73 -13.39 -24.05
N GLY A 6 9.17 -12.19 -24.22
CA GLY A 6 9.68 -11.00 -23.55
C GLY A 6 9.73 -11.28 -22.05
N VAL A 7 10.80 -10.85 -21.40
CA VAL A 7 10.93 -10.90 -19.94
C VAL A 7 9.73 -10.14 -19.39
N ALA A 8 8.81 -10.85 -18.73
CA ALA A 8 7.65 -10.21 -18.12
C ALA A 8 8.20 -9.27 -17.02
N HIS A 9 8.05 -7.97 -17.20
CA HIS A 9 8.43 -7.00 -16.19
C HIS A 9 7.56 -7.21 -14.96
N MET A 10 8.19 -7.21 -13.78
CA MET A 10 7.51 -7.21 -12.48
C MET A 10 6.49 -6.07 -12.42
N LYS A 11 5.27 -6.38 -12.03
CA LYS A 11 4.23 -5.39 -11.73
C LYS A 11 4.10 -5.20 -10.23
N VAL A 12 4.04 -3.94 -9.78
CA VAL A 12 3.96 -3.58 -8.37
C VAL A 12 2.63 -2.89 -8.09
N VAL A 13 1.82 -3.53 -7.26
CA VAL A 13 0.51 -3.04 -6.82
C VAL A 13 0.57 -2.70 -5.34
N VAL A 14 0.21 -1.48 -4.99
CA VAL A 14 0.16 -0.99 -3.61
C VAL A 14 -1.28 -0.88 -3.16
N LEU A 15 -1.60 -1.42 -1.99
CA LEU A 15 -2.84 -1.13 -1.30
C LEU A 15 -2.61 0.03 -0.33
N ALA A 16 -3.37 1.10 -0.50
CA ALA A 16 -3.27 2.30 0.31
C ALA A 16 -4.64 2.68 0.89
N GLY A 17 -4.64 3.53 1.89
CA GLY A 17 -5.85 4.01 2.55
C GLY A 17 -5.77 3.93 4.07
N PRO A 18 -6.77 4.46 4.78
CA PRO A 18 -6.78 4.50 6.23
C PRO A 18 -6.88 3.11 6.86
N GLU A 19 -6.69 3.05 8.17
CA GLU A 19 -6.92 1.83 8.93
C GLU A 19 -8.38 1.34 8.81
N SER A 20 -8.60 0.07 9.02
CA SER A 20 -9.92 -0.59 8.93
C SER A 20 -10.64 -0.45 7.58
N SER A 21 -9.93 -0.09 6.51
CA SER A 21 -10.48 0.00 5.15
C SER A 21 -10.43 -1.33 4.38
N GLY A 22 -9.81 -2.37 4.95
CA GLY A 22 -9.75 -3.71 4.34
C GLY A 22 -8.53 -3.96 3.46
N LYS A 23 -7.43 -3.20 3.59
CA LYS A 23 -6.20 -3.38 2.81
C LYS A 23 -5.66 -4.80 2.87
N SER A 24 -5.38 -5.29 4.08
CA SER A 24 -4.78 -6.62 4.28
C SER A 24 -5.68 -7.75 3.80
N TRP A 25 -7.01 -7.61 3.98
CA TRP A 25 -7.97 -8.56 3.42
C TRP A 25 -7.89 -8.58 1.89
N LEU A 26 -7.92 -7.41 1.25
CA LEU A 26 -7.87 -7.31 -0.21
C LEU A 26 -6.53 -7.74 -0.78
N ALA A 27 -5.41 -7.48 -0.07
CA ALA A 27 -4.09 -7.98 -0.45
C ALA A 27 -4.05 -9.51 -0.47
N ALA A 28 -4.64 -10.15 0.54
CA ALA A 28 -4.76 -11.61 0.61
C ALA A 28 -5.65 -12.17 -0.52
N GLU A 29 -6.77 -11.53 -0.84
CA GLU A 29 -7.65 -11.91 -1.95
C GLU A 29 -6.93 -11.81 -3.31
N LEU A 30 -6.19 -10.71 -3.54
CA LEU A 30 -5.38 -10.52 -4.74
C LEU A 30 -4.28 -11.59 -4.85
N HIS A 31 -3.57 -11.84 -3.76
CA HIS A 31 -2.53 -12.88 -3.72
C HIS A 31 -3.10 -14.28 -3.99
N ALA A 32 -4.23 -14.61 -3.38
CA ALA A 32 -4.88 -15.90 -3.59
C ALA A 32 -5.33 -16.11 -5.06
N HIS A 33 -5.77 -15.04 -5.72
CA HIS A 33 -6.30 -15.12 -7.10
C HIS A 33 -5.20 -15.02 -8.17
N PHE A 34 -4.27 -14.07 -8.04
CA PHE A 34 -3.26 -13.79 -9.06
C PHE A 34 -1.90 -14.43 -8.77
N GLY A 35 -1.69 -14.94 -7.55
CA GLY A 35 -0.37 -15.36 -7.09
C GLY A 35 0.57 -14.17 -6.89
N GLY A 36 1.84 -14.39 -7.10
CA GLY A 36 2.88 -13.37 -6.91
C GLY A 36 3.46 -13.40 -5.49
N LEU A 37 4.05 -12.29 -5.07
CA LEU A 37 4.61 -12.13 -3.72
C LEU A 37 3.88 -11.00 -3.00
N MET A 38 3.58 -11.20 -1.73
CA MET A 38 2.92 -10.21 -0.88
C MET A 38 3.87 -9.75 0.23
N VAL A 39 3.95 -8.44 0.45
CA VAL A 39 4.68 -7.81 1.56
C VAL A 39 3.68 -7.14 2.48
N GLY A 40 3.77 -7.44 3.76
CA GLY A 40 2.91 -6.89 4.79
C GLY A 40 3.35 -5.52 5.30
N GLU A 41 2.63 -5.03 6.31
CA GLU A 41 2.86 -3.74 6.96
C GLU A 41 3.90 -3.88 8.08
N TYR A 42 5.12 -3.32 7.87
CA TYR A 42 6.24 -3.48 8.81
C TYR A 42 5.97 -2.87 10.18
N VAL A 43 5.18 -1.78 10.25
CA VAL A 43 4.85 -1.14 11.55
C VAL A 43 4.16 -2.11 12.52
N ARG A 44 3.35 -3.04 12.02
CA ARG A 44 2.71 -4.06 12.87
C ARG A 44 3.74 -4.98 13.51
N TYR A 45 4.70 -5.45 12.72
CA TYR A 45 5.83 -6.22 13.24
C TYR A 45 6.63 -5.41 14.26
N PHE A 46 6.88 -4.12 13.99
CA PHE A 46 7.63 -3.24 14.89
C PHE A 46 6.91 -3.10 16.25
N ILE A 47 5.60 -2.84 16.25
CA ILE A 47 4.79 -2.72 17.47
C ILE A 47 4.79 -4.05 18.24
N ASP A 48 4.57 -5.17 17.54
CA ASP A 48 4.55 -6.49 18.15
C ASP A 48 5.92 -6.88 18.76
N HIS A 49 7.02 -6.46 18.13
CA HIS A 49 8.35 -6.71 18.64
C HIS A 49 8.70 -5.87 19.85
N HIS A 50 8.34 -4.57 19.84
CA HIS A 50 8.69 -3.64 20.92
C HIS A 50 7.65 -3.60 22.05
N GLN A 51 6.47 -4.17 21.84
CA GLN A 51 5.38 -4.23 22.84
C GLN A 51 5.02 -2.86 23.44
N ARG A 52 5.04 -1.82 22.61
CA ARG A 52 4.70 -0.43 22.96
C ARG A 52 4.20 0.33 21.73
N ASP A 53 3.51 1.44 21.98
CA ASP A 53 3.16 2.40 20.94
C ASP A 53 4.41 3.03 20.31
N THR A 54 4.26 3.49 19.08
CA THR A 54 5.31 4.17 18.32
C THR A 54 5.43 5.64 18.77
N CYS A 55 6.62 6.20 18.57
CA CYS A 55 6.88 7.63 18.72
C CYS A 55 7.59 8.17 17.46
N LEU A 56 7.74 9.49 17.35
CA LEU A 56 8.37 10.11 16.18
C LEU A 56 9.79 9.57 15.91
N ALA A 57 10.56 9.26 16.95
CA ALA A 57 11.91 8.71 16.81
C ALA A 57 11.95 7.30 16.19
N ASP A 58 10.85 6.56 16.22
CA ASP A 58 10.76 5.21 15.62
C ASP A 58 10.49 5.25 14.10
N ILE A 59 9.99 6.37 13.59
CA ILE A 59 9.54 6.48 12.19
C ILE A 59 10.65 6.15 11.20
N PRO A 60 11.90 6.61 11.36
CA PRO A 60 12.99 6.21 10.46
C PRO A 60 13.20 4.69 10.42
N ASP A 61 13.21 4.03 11.56
CA ASP A 61 13.44 2.57 11.64
C ASP A 61 12.27 1.78 11.04
N ILE A 62 11.03 2.23 11.27
CA ILE A 62 9.82 1.64 10.68
C ILE A 62 9.86 1.79 9.15
N ALA A 63 10.21 2.97 8.66
CA ALA A 63 10.27 3.23 7.23
C ALA A 63 11.40 2.44 6.54
N LEU A 64 12.58 2.38 7.14
CA LEU A 64 13.70 1.57 6.64
C LEU A 64 13.37 0.07 6.65
N GLY A 65 12.67 -0.40 7.67
CA GLY A 65 12.20 -1.78 7.74
C GLY A 65 11.19 -2.12 6.63
N GLN A 66 10.24 -1.22 6.36
CA GLN A 66 9.29 -1.38 5.24
C GLN A 66 10.02 -1.41 3.89
N LEU A 67 11.01 -0.53 3.69
CA LEU A 67 11.86 -0.52 2.50
C LEU A 67 12.65 -1.81 2.34
N ALA A 68 13.26 -2.29 3.42
CA ALA A 68 14.04 -3.52 3.39
C ALA A 68 13.19 -4.74 2.99
N TRP A 69 11.96 -4.84 3.49
CA TRP A 69 11.04 -5.90 3.08
C TRP A 69 10.61 -5.77 1.61
N GLU A 70 10.31 -4.55 1.17
CA GLU A 70 9.99 -4.30 -0.23
C GLU A 70 11.17 -4.63 -1.15
N ASP A 71 12.38 -4.20 -0.81
CA ASP A 71 13.60 -4.43 -1.62
C ASP A 71 13.95 -5.91 -1.70
N ALA A 72 13.84 -6.64 -0.60
CA ALA A 72 14.03 -8.09 -0.59
C ALA A 72 13.02 -8.80 -1.50
N ALA A 73 11.76 -8.35 -1.50
CA ALA A 73 10.74 -8.89 -2.38
C ALA A 73 10.99 -8.54 -3.85
N ARG A 74 11.37 -7.30 -4.15
CA ARG A 74 11.73 -6.85 -5.52
C ARG A 74 12.93 -7.62 -6.07
N ALA A 75 13.92 -7.95 -5.24
CA ALA A 75 15.10 -8.71 -5.64
C ALA A 75 14.76 -10.11 -6.17
N THR A 76 13.63 -10.69 -5.76
CA THR A 76 13.16 -12.00 -6.28
C THR A 76 12.50 -11.91 -7.66
N GLN A 77 12.25 -10.70 -8.16
CA GLN A 77 11.62 -10.41 -9.45
C GLN A 77 10.31 -11.19 -9.69
N PRO A 78 9.34 -11.15 -8.78
CA PRO A 78 8.06 -11.81 -8.99
C PRO A 78 7.32 -11.17 -10.17
N ARG A 79 6.45 -11.93 -10.84
CA ARG A 79 5.59 -11.36 -11.89
C ARG A 79 4.67 -10.26 -11.33
N LEU A 80 4.17 -10.44 -10.11
CA LEU A 80 3.33 -9.51 -9.38
C LEU A 80 3.85 -9.36 -7.95
N LEU A 81 4.10 -8.14 -7.52
CA LEU A 81 4.40 -7.77 -6.13
C LEU A 81 3.22 -6.98 -5.58
N ILE A 82 2.64 -7.46 -4.49
CA ILE A 82 1.52 -6.84 -3.79
C ILE A 82 2.05 -6.28 -2.47
N LEU A 83 1.94 -4.97 -2.28
CA LEU A 83 2.35 -4.29 -1.05
C LEU A 83 1.11 -3.93 -0.23
N ASP A 84 0.97 -4.54 0.96
CA ASP A 84 0.00 -4.08 1.94
C ASP A 84 0.59 -2.87 2.65
N THR A 85 0.39 -1.71 2.07
CA THR A 85 0.99 -0.41 2.32
C THR A 85 2.43 -0.21 1.80
N HIS A 86 2.89 1.03 1.86
CA HIS A 86 4.24 1.47 1.53
C HIS A 86 4.58 2.77 2.27
N LEU A 87 5.71 3.42 1.95
CA LEU A 87 6.21 4.61 2.66
C LEU A 87 5.24 5.78 2.77
N LEU A 88 4.31 5.96 1.80
CA LEU A 88 3.31 7.02 1.91
C LEU A 88 2.45 6.86 3.16
N THR A 89 2.12 5.63 3.53
CA THR A 89 1.39 5.34 4.77
C THR A 89 2.22 5.74 5.99
N ASN A 90 3.52 5.41 6.02
CA ASN A 90 4.41 5.83 7.13
C ASN A 90 4.50 7.35 7.24
N LYS A 91 4.65 8.07 6.11
CA LYS A 91 4.67 9.53 6.06
C LYS A 91 3.38 10.12 6.62
N LEU A 92 2.22 9.71 6.11
CA LEU A 92 0.94 10.27 6.52
C LEU A 92 0.61 9.96 7.98
N TRP A 93 0.93 8.75 8.45
CA TRP A 93 0.79 8.41 9.87
C TRP A 93 1.69 9.25 10.76
N SER A 94 2.96 9.42 10.39
CA SER A 94 3.89 10.27 11.14
C SER A 94 3.39 11.71 11.22
N GLN A 95 2.92 12.26 10.11
CA GLN A 95 2.35 13.60 10.06
C GLN A 95 1.07 13.72 10.90
N THR A 96 0.21 12.71 10.87
CA THR A 96 -1.05 12.71 11.64
C THR A 96 -0.82 12.58 13.14
N LEU A 97 0.09 11.69 13.57
CA LEU A 97 0.30 11.40 14.98
C LEU A 97 1.27 12.38 15.66
N PHE A 98 2.25 12.88 14.92
CA PHE A 98 3.37 13.63 15.49
C PHE A 98 3.51 15.03 14.87
N GLY A 99 2.76 15.37 13.81
CA GLY A 99 2.83 16.65 13.12
C GLY A 99 4.08 16.82 12.25
N ASP A 100 4.95 15.81 12.17
CA ASP A 100 6.22 15.84 11.44
C ASP A 100 6.57 14.46 10.86
N TYR A 101 7.48 14.42 9.90
CA TYR A 101 8.03 13.19 9.30
C TYR A 101 9.43 13.43 8.73
N PRO A 102 10.27 12.38 8.62
CA PRO A 102 11.59 12.49 8.00
C PRO A 102 11.50 12.90 6.53
N ALA A 103 12.10 14.02 6.14
CA ALA A 103 12.00 14.57 4.77
C ALA A 103 12.47 13.61 3.68
N TRP A 104 13.43 12.71 3.97
CA TRP A 104 13.93 11.73 3.01
C TRP A 104 12.87 10.71 2.55
N LEU A 105 11.73 10.58 3.27
CA LEU A 105 10.62 9.72 2.84
C LEU A 105 10.05 10.16 1.48
N ASP A 106 10.04 11.46 1.20
CA ASP A 106 9.56 11.96 -0.09
C ASP A 106 10.49 11.57 -1.23
N ASP A 107 11.80 11.66 -1.01
CA ASP A 107 12.80 11.28 -2.02
C ASP A 107 12.71 9.79 -2.34
N GLU A 108 12.60 8.93 -1.32
CA GLU A 108 12.46 7.48 -1.50
C GLU A 108 11.13 7.11 -2.18
N LEU A 109 10.03 7.75 -1.82
CA LEU A 109 8.74 7.54 -2.47
C LEU A 109 8.76 7.87 -3.95
N LEU A 110 9.41 8.97 -4.33
CA LEU A 110 9.48 9.44 -5.71
C LEU A 110 10.53 8.68 -6.54
N ALA A 111 11.56 8.12 -5.90
CA ALA A 111 12.57 7.31 -6.57
C ALA A 111 12.06 5.91 -6.96
N ARG A 112 10.96 5.44 -6.36
CA ARG A 112 10.42 4.09 -6.57
C ARG A 112 9.29 4.09 -7.59
N HIS A 113 9.27 3.05 -8.41
CA HIS A 113 8.19 2.84 -9.37
C HIS A 113 7.13 1.90 -8.80
N TYR A 114 5.87 2.36 -8.89
CA TYR A 114 4.68 1.57 -8.57
C TYR A 114 3.72 1.62 -9.77
N ASP A 115 3.28 0.44 -10.24
CA ASP A 115 2.45 0.37 -11.45
C ASP A 115 0.98 0.71 -11.16
N LEU A 116 0.51 0.51 -9.93
CA LEU A 116 -0.89 0.77 -9.54
C LEU A 116 -1.00 0.96 -8.03
N HIS A 117 -1.73 1.98 -7.63
CA HIS A 117 -2.22 2.13 -6.25
C HIS A 117 -3.72 1.81 -6.21
N LEU A 118 -4.10 0.90 -5.34
CA LEU A 118 -5.49 0.63 -4.98
C LEU A 118 -5.76 1.40 -3.68
N LEU A 119 -6.44 2.55 -3.79
CA LEU A 119 -6.74 3.42 -2.66
C LEU A 119 -8.12 3.10 -2.10
N LEU A 120 -8.16 2.45 -0.93
CA LEU A 120 -9.38 1.98 -0.30
C LEU A 120 -10.07 3.11 0.48
N SER A 121 -11.33 3.38 0.14
CA SER A 121 -12.17 4.34 0.86
C SER A 121 -12.52 3.84 2.27
N PRO A 122 -12.59 4.71 3.28
CA PRO A 122 -13.12 4.35 4.60
C PRO A 122 -14.63 4.22 4.65
N GLU A 123 -15.32 4.62 3.57
CA GLU A 123 -16.77 4.52 3.48
C GLU A 123 -17.22 3.07 3.32
N ASP A 124 -18.44 2.78 3.68
CA ASP A 124 -19.12 1.49 3.48
C ASP A 124 -18.48 0.31 4.23
N VAL A 125 -17.55 0.57 5.16
CA VAL A 125 -16.92 -0.42 6.02
C VAL A 125 -16.84 0.09 7.45
N GLU A 126 -17.22 -0.76 8.40
CA GLU A 126 -17.14 -0.41 9.81
C GLU A 126 -15.69 -0.42 10.31
N TRP A 127 -15.40 0.50 11.22
CA TRP A 127 -14.13 0.47 11.93
C TRP A 127 -14.15 -0.63 12.98
N THR A 128 -13.09 -1.38 13.05
CA THR A 128 -12.93 -2.48 14.01
C THR A 128 -11.60 -2.34 14.73
N ALA A 129 -11.61 -2.32 16.06
CA ALA A 129 -10.40 -2.34 16.86
C ALA A 129 -9.64 -3.66 16.69
N ASP A 130 -8.30 -3.58 16.65
CA ASP A 130 -7.41 -4.75 16.62
C ASP A 130 -6.23 -4.65 17.60
N GLY A 131 -6.30 -3.67 18.50
CA GLY A 131 -5.24 -3.41 19.50
C GLY A 131 -4.13 -2.47 19.02
N GLN A 132 -4.04 -2.19 17.72
CA GLN A 132 -3.04 -1.28 17.15
C GLN A 132 -3.68 -0.10 16.39
N ARG A 133 -4.98 -0.17 16.09
CA ARG A 133 -5.72 0.90 15.41
C ARG A 133 -6.12 2.00 16.41
N CYS A 134 -5.98 3.25 15.98
CA CYS A 134 -6.20 4.42 16.84
C CYS A 134 -7.10 5.51 16.24
N GLN A 135 -7.67 5.33 15.03
CA GLN A 135 -8.56 6.30 14.38
C GLN A 135 -10.00 5.77 14.23
N PRO A 136 -10.78 5.65 15.30
CA PRO A 136 -12.16 5.19 15.22
C PRO A 136 -13.05 6.19 14.47
N GLU A 137 -12.72 7.48 14.51
CA GLU A 137 -13.54 8.54 13.90
C GLU A 137 -13.46 8.49 12.37
N LEU A 138 -14.62 8.47 11.72
CA LEU A 138 -14.69 8.45 10.25
C LEU A 138 -14.08 9.71 9.64
N ALA A 139 -14.17 10.85 10.31
CA ALA A 139 -13.61 12.12 9.84
C ALA A 139 -12.08 12.04 9.69
N ASP A 140 -11.38 11.43 10.65
CA ASP A 140 -9.92 11.27 10.61
C ASP A 140 -9.51 10.32 9.49
N ARG A 141 -10.24 9.23 9.34
CA ARG A 141 -10.01 8.26 8.23
C ARG A 141 -10.28 8.88 6.85
N ARG A 142 -11.27 9.78 6.75
CA ARG A 142 -11.52 10.56 5.53
C ARG A 142 -10.36 11.52 5.24
N ALA A 143 -9.85 12.20 6.26
CA ALA A 143 -8.70 13.09 6.11
C ALA A 143 -7.46 12.33 5.64
N PHE A 144 -7.17 11.17 6.22
CA PHE A 144 -6.07 10.30 5.79
C PHE A 144 -6.26 9.81 4.33
N PHE A 145 -7.47 9.39 3.97
CA PHE A 145 -7.79 8.98 2.60
C PHE A 145 -7.57 10.14 1.61
N GLN A 146 -8.06 11.33 1.95
CA GLN A 146 -7.90 12.50 1.10
C GLN A 146 -6.44 12.91 0.95
N GLY A 147 -5.66 12.92 2.04
CA GLY A 147 -4.22 13.17 1.98
C GLY A 147 -3.47 12.17 1.11
N SER A 148 -3.87 10.88 1.16
CA SER A 148 -3.32 9.86 0.26
C SER A 148 -3.64 10.15 -1.20
N LEU A 149 -4.88 10.50 -1.50
CA LEU A 149 -5.35 10.80 -2.86
C LEU A 149 -4.67 12.04 -3.42
N ASP A 150 -4.59 13.11 -2.63
CA ASP A 150 -3.96 14.37 -3.01
C ASP A 150 -2.48 14.16 -3.36
N TRP A 151 -1.76 13.41 -2.52
CA TRP A 151 -0.36 13.09 -2.80
C TRP A 151 -0.21 12.30 -4.10
N MET A 152 -1.03 11.26 -4.31
CA MET A 152 -0.98 10.45 -5.54
C MET A 152 -1.29 11.28 -6.78
N GLN A 153 -2.28 12.17 -6.72
CA GLN A 153 -2.63 13.06 -7.83
C GLN A 153 -1.55 14.09 -8.11
N GLN A 154 -1.00 14.72 -7.07
CA GLN A 154 0.07 15.70 -7.18
C GLN A 154 1.32 15.12 -7.85
N HIS A 155 1.65 13.85 -7.55
CA HIS A 155 2.82 13.17 -8.10
C HIS A 155 2.50 12.24 -9.27
N HIS A 156 1.32 12.40 -9.89
CA HIS A 156 0.87 11.64 -11.08
C HIS A 156 0.98 10.12 -10.92
N GLN A 157 0.75 9.61 -9.71
CA GLN A 157 0.80 8.17 -9.45
C GLN A 157 -0.45 7.48 -10.02
N PRO A 158 -0.30 6.30 -10.66
CA PRO A 158 -1.45 5.51 -11.10
C PRO A 158 -2.30 5.09 -9.91
N VAL A 159 -3.55 5.53 -9.85
CA VAL A 159 -4.45 5.23 -8.73
C VAL A 159 -5.84 4.84 -9.19
N VAL A 160 -6.39 3.80 -8.56
CA VAL A 160 -7.80 3.39 -8.64
C VAL A 160 -8.40 3.46 -7.25
N VAL A 161 -9.45 4.24 -7.09
CA VAL A 161 -10.17 4.35 -5.82
C VAL A 161 -11.15 3.18 -5.70
N ILE A 162 -11.04 2.43 -4.60
CA ILE A 162 -11.85 1.25 -4.27
C ILE A 162 -12.93 1.62 -3.25
N ARG A 163 -14.20 1.37 -3.57
CA ARG A 163 -15.37 1.75 -2.75
C ARG A 163 -16.41 0.63 -2.69
N GLY A 164 -17.42 0.82 -1.83
CA GLY A 164 -18.53 -0.10 -1.67
C GLY A 164 -18.27 -1.23 -0.68
N ASP A 165 -19.13 -2.23 -0.69
CA ASP A 165 -19.01 -3.43 0.14
C ASP A 165 -17.82 -4.33 -0.27
N TRP A 166 -17.60 -5.39 0.49
CA TRP A 166 -16.48 -6.32 0.27
C TRP A 166 -16.48 -6.96 -1.11
N ALA A 167 -17.65 -7.30 -1.66
CA ALA A 167 -17.77 -7.90 -2.99
C ALA A 167 -17.44 -6.88 -4.09
N ALA A 168 -17.94 -5.66 -3.98
CA ALA A 168 -17.65 -4.56 -4.89
C ALA A 168 -16.15 -4.20 -4.86
N ARG A 169 -15.54 -4.10 -3.68
CA ARG A 169 -14.11 -3.83 -3.50
C ARG A 169 -13.24 -4.87 -4.18
N ARG A 170 -13.55 -6.16 -3.97
CA ARG A 170 -12.85 -7.27 -4.63
C ARG A 170 -12.97 -7.18 -6.14
N SER A 171 -14.19 -6.98 -6.65
CA SER A 171 -14.45 -6.91 -8.09
C SER A 171 -13.67 -5.76 -8.76
N GLN A 172 -13.69 -4.56 -8.17
CA GLN A 172 -12.95 -3.40 -8.68
C GLN A 172 -11.44 -3.64 -8.68
N ALA A 173 -10.90 -4.18 -7.59
CA ALA A 173 -9.47 -4.44 -7.47
C ALA A 173 -9.02 -5.53 -8.45
N PHE A 174 -9.79 -6.61 -8.61
CA PHE A 174 -9.49 -7.67 -9.56
C PHE A 174 -9.46 -7.13 -10.99
N ALA A 175 -10.49 -6.38 -11.40
CA ALA A 175 -10.54 -5.77 -12.72
C ALA A 175 -9.34 -4.83 -12.98
N ALA A 176 -8.93 -4.03 -11.99
CA ALA A 176 -7.79 -3.12 -12.13
C ALA A 176 -6.46 -3.89 -12.28
N VAL A 177 -6.25 -4.94 -11.50
CA VAL A 177 -5.03 -5.77 -11.59
C VAL A 177 -5.02 -6.61 -12.88
N GLU A 178 -6.15 -7.14 -13.31
CA GLU A 178 -6.26 -7.84 -14.62
C GLU A 178 -5.85 -6.92 -15.77
N GLN A 179 -6.38 -5.71 -15.82
CA GLN A 179 -6.01 -4.71 -16.82
C GLN A 179 -4.51 -4.40 -16.80
N LEU A 180 -3.92 -4.25 -15.60
CA LEU A 180 -2.49 -4.01 -15.44
C LEU A 180 -1.64 -5.17 -15.99
N LEU A 181 -2.05 -6.43 -15.73
CA LEU A 181 -1.30 -7.61 -16.12
C LEU A 181 -1.41 -7.93 -17.61
N VAL A 182 -2.47 -7.46 -18.30
CA VAL A 182 -2.71 -7.64 -19.74
C VAL A 182 -2.11 -6.49 -20.55
N ALA A 183 -1.95 -5.31 -19.97
CA ALA A 183 -1.38 -4.14 -20.65
C ALA A 183 0.04 -4.45 -21.15
N PRO A 184 0.36 -4.15 -22.44
CA PRO A 184 1.72 -4.30 -22.93
C PRO A 184 2.65 -3.41 -22.11
N SER A 185 3.79 -3.97 -21.69
CA SER A 185 4.84 -3.17 -21.02
C SER A 185 5.31 -2.10 -22.01
N HIS A 186 5.05 -0.84 -21.73
CA HIS A 186 5.63 0.25 -22.49
C HIS A 186 7.15 0.22 -22.23
N ALA A 187 7.90 -0.09 -23.30
CA ALA A 187 9.36 -0.08 -23.33
C ALA A 187 9.87 1.36 -23.37
#